data_0238b1f3df7af5a3965bd65bcbaf406f
#
_entry.id   0238b1f3df7af5a3965bd65bcbaf406f
#
_cell.length_a   1.000
_cell.length_b   1.000
_cell.length_c   1.000
_cell.angle_alpha   90.00
_cell.angle_beta   90.00
_cell.angle_gamma   90.00
#
_symmetry.space_group_name_H-M   'P 1'
#
loop_
_entity.id
_entity.type
_entity.pdbx_description
1 polymer ?
#
loop_
_entity_poly.entity_id
_entity_poly.type
_entity_poly.pdbx_seq_one_letter_code
_entity_poly.pdbx_strand_id
1 'polypeptide(L)'
;MRQGIRTELPLPTMLVSNEEFTPLPQSPEQRAVEHRILADAARLAPRLGLTRRDFLRTSGGMATSLLAMNAVFGRFFYVLPVEAAEPSAFAARSGDPFFILDAQLHYVSAGYDPTDAEGGHRGGIPKNALLRLRQRSRPLNPKLASDRGTMADLSWENFVKEVFFDSETAVGLISTPPGPYPWEAVLPPKEMTHIRDEINRITQSRRMLAHGLVSPQLGQADLDFMDQQAGAMKVDAWKAYTGANPKGFDRGWFLDDEKIAYPMLERARKLGVKRFCVHKGLLLGPVADYNHPRDMIKAAKDFPDIDFMAYHA
;
A
#
# COMPACT_ATOMS: atom_id res chain seq x y z
N MET A 1 24.05 -11.20 27.33
CA MET A 1 23.75 -9.74 27.24
C MET A 1 22.24 -9.56 27.28
N ARG A 2 21.71 -8.87 28.33
CA ARG A 2 20.26 -8.57 28.38
C ARG A 2 19.96 -7.58 27.28
N GLN A 3 19.16 -7.97 26.28
CA GLN A 3 18.55 -7.02 25.36
C GLN A 3 17.65 -6.09 26.19
N GLY A 4 18.09 -4.86 26.36
CA GLY A 4 17.27 -3.83 27.02
C GLY A 4 15.95 -3.70 26.28
N ILE A 5 14.85 -3.68 27.03
CA ILE A 5 13.51 -3.43 26.51
C ILE A 5 13.58 -2.11 25.73
N ARG A 6 13.57 -2.17 24.41
CA ARG A 6 13.53 -0.97 23.57
C ARG A 6 12.25 -0.21 23.88
N THR A 7 12.36 1.07 24.09
CA THR A 7 11.19 1.95 24.23
C THR A 7 10.44 1.93 22.90
N GLU A 8 9.18 1.51 22.92
CA GLU A 8 8.31 1.60 21.75
C GLU A 8 8.11 3.06 21.38
N LEU A 9 8.49 3.41 20.17
CA LEU A 9 8.28 4.74 19.61
C LEU A 9 6.92 4.78 18.90
N PRO A 10 6.26 5.95 18.81
CA PRO A 10 5.00 6.11 18.07
C PRO A 10 5.14 5.81 16.58
N LEU A 11 6.33 6.02 16.02
CA LEU A 11 6.68 5.73 14.65
C LEU A 11 7.95 4.86 14.61
N PRO A 12 8.02 3.87 13.71
CA PRO A 12 9.23 3.08 13.53
C PRO A 12 10.36 3.95 12.95
N THR A 13 11.50 3.97 13.59
CA THR A 13 12.71 4.68 13.12
C THR A 13 13.69 3.76 12.41
N MET A 14 13.33 2.52 12.21
CA MET A 14 14.11 1.51 11.51
C MET A 14 13.18 0.55 10.77
N LEU A 15 13.72 -0.10 9.76
CA LEU A 15 13.00 -1.19 9.10
C LEU A 15 12.71 -2.31 10.09
N VAL A 16 11.47 -2.76 10.12
CA VAL A 16 11.03 -3.91 10.91
C VAL A 16 10.87 -5.09 9.96
N SER A 17 11.55 -6.19 10.26
CA SER A 17 11.41 -7.42 9.48
C SER A 17 10.04 -8.04 9.72
N ASN A 18 9.44 -8.54 8.65
CA ASN A 18 8.31 -9.48 8.70
C ASN A 18 8.78 -10.95 8.78
N GLU A 19 10.06 -11.17 9.17
CA GLU A 19 10.75 -12.45 9.26
C GLU A 19 11.14 -13.06 7.90
N GLU A 20 10.86 -12.42 6.79
CA GLU A 20 11.24 -12.87 5.45
C GLU A 20 12.60 -12.33 4.98
N PHE A 21 13.12 -11.31 5.65
CA PHE A 21 14.42 -10.72 5.34
C PHE A 21 15.12 -10.16 6.58
N THR A 22 16.43 -10.00 6.50
CA THR A 22 17.20 -9.28 7.51
C THR A 22 17.12 -7.79 7.22
N PRO A 23 16.54 -6.97 8.12
CA PRO A 23 16.43 -5.54 7.89
C PRO A 23 17.79 -4.88 7.80
N LEU A 24 17.89 -3.87 6.94
CA LEU A 24 19.08 -3.04 6.87
C LEU A 24 19.36 -2.35 8.20
N PRO A 25 20.62 -2.13 8.55
CA PRO A 25 20.96 -1.32 9.72
C PRO A 25 20.32 0.07 9.63
N GLN A 26 19.91 0.59 10.76
CA GLN A 26 19.36 1.93 10.86
C GLN A 26 20.35 2.98 10.31
N SER A 27 19.88 3.86 9.42
CA SER A 27 20.69 4.94 8.85
C SER A 27 21.06 6.00 9.90
N PRO A 28 22.07 6.86 9.63
CA PRO A 28 22.39 7.98 10.52
C PRO A 28 21.20 8.90 10.78
N GLU A 29 20.40 9.17 9.74
CA GLU A 29 19.21 10.02 9.80
C GLU A 29 18.12 9.39 10.65
N GLN A 30 17.87 8.09 10.46
CA GLN A 30 16.92 7.34 11.29
C GLN A 30 17.33 7.34 12.78
N ARG A 31 18.62 7.20 13.07
CA ARG A 31 19.14 7.33 14.44
C ARG A 31 18.97 8.75 14.99
N ALA A 32 19.18 9.76 14.14
CA ALA A 32 18.97 11.15 14.53
C ALA A 32 17.50 11.44 14.89
N VAL A 33 16.55 10.90 14.12
CA VAL A 33 15.11 10.98 14.44
C VAL A 33 14.81 10.29 15.77
N GLU A 34 15.28 9.06 15.97
CA GLU A 34 15.07 8.30 17.21
C GLU A 34 15.60 9.06 18.42
N HIS A 35 16.84 9.53 18.34
CA HIS A 35 17.47 10.29 19.42
C HIS A 35 16.68 11.57 19.74
N ARG A 36 16.20 12.28 18.72
CA ARG A 36 15.42 13.49 18.92
C ARG A 36 14.06 13.20 19.55
N ILE A 37 13.35 12.16 19.11
CA ILE A 37 12.09 11.73 19.76
C ILE A 37 12.31 11.46 21.24
N LEU A 38 13.34 10.68 21.58
CA LEU A 38 13.63 10.31 22.97
C LEU A 38 14.05 11.50 23.83
N ALA A 39 14.82 12.44 23.28
CA ALA A 39 15.24 13.67 23.96
C ALA A 39 14.05 14.60 24.22
N ASP A 40 13.23 14.84 23.20
CA ASP A 40 12.04 15.69 23.34
C ASP A 40 11.00 15.05 24.28
N ALA A 41 10.78 13.74 24.22
CA ALA A 41 9.91 13.03 25.15
C ALA A 41 10.43 13.12 26.60
N ALA A 42 11.73 13.02 26.81
CA ALA A 42 12.32 13.19 28.15
C ALA A 42 12.12 14.60 28.71
N ARG A 43 12.09 15.62 27.84
CA ARG A 43 11.86 17.02 28.22
C ARG A 43 10.39 17.34 28.46
N LEU A 44 9.49 16.77 27.65
CA LEU A 44 8.05 17.11 27.66
C LEU A 44 7.25 16.26 28.67
N ALA A 45 7.54 14.97 28.80
CA ALA A 45 6.78 14.06 29.65
C ALA A 45 6.65 14.56 31.14
N PRO A 46 7.73 15.04 31.82
CA PRO A 46 7.59 15.53 33.17
C PRO A 46 6.67 16.73 33.31
N ARG A 47 6.57 17.58 32.28
CA ARG A 47 5.67 18.75 32.27
C ARG A 47 4.20 18.38 32.34
N LEU A 48 3.89 17.15 31.87
CA LEU A 48 2.54 16.59 31.83
C LEU A 48 2.30 15.57 32.97
N GLY A 49 3.25 15.41 33.90
CA GLY A 49 3.16 14.41 34.96
C GLY A 49 3.24 12.96 34.45
N LEU A 50 3.80 12.74 33.27
CA LEU A 50 3.88 11.42 32.63
C LEU A 50 5.30 10.86 32.70
N THR A 51 5.40 9.51 32.65
CA THR A 51 6.67 8.89 32.28
C THR A 51 6.95 9.10 30.80
N ARG A 52 8.22 9.04 30.39
CA ARG A 52 8.58 9.12 28.97
C ARG A 52 7.85 8.07 28.12
N ARG A 53 7.68 6.85 28.65
CA ARG A 53 6.97 5.76 27.96
C ARG A 53 5.49 6.08 27.79
N ASP A 54 4.85 6.59 28.83
CA ASP A 54 3.42 6.93 28.74
C ASP A 54 3.20 8.13 27.81
N PHE A 55 4.08 9.14 27.87
CA PHE A 55 4.04 10.27 26.95
C PHE A 55 4.13 9.83 25.49
N LEU A 56 5.04 8.91 25.14
CA LEU A 56 5.20 8.40 23.78
C LEU A 56 3.96 7.64 23.26
N ARG A 57 3.06 7.22 24.14
CA ARG A 57 1.77 6.58 23.79
C ARG A 57 0.63 7.58 23.59
N THR A 58 0.88 8.86 23.81
CA THR A 58 -0.12 9.92 23.62
C THR A 58 -0.04 10.55 22.23
N SER A 59 -1.07 11.34 21.88
CA SER A 59 -1.05 12.22 20.71
C SER A 59 0.12 13.21 20.73
N GLY A 60 0.56 13.69 21.90
CA GLY A 60 1.76 14.52 22.06
C GLY A 60 3.05 13.76 21.71
N GLY A 61 3.12 12.46 22.02
CA GLY A 61 4.22 11.59 21.58
C GLY A 61 4.26 11.42 20.06
N MET A 62 3.11 11.27 19.43
CA MET A 62 3.00 11.22 17.97
C MET A 62 3.43 12.56 17.34
N ALA A 63 2.92 13.68 17.84
CA ALA A 63 3.30 15.01 17.36
C ALA A 63 4.82 15.25 17.49
N THR A 64 5.42 14.83 18.62
CA THR A 64 6.87 14.87 18.84
C THR A 64 7.63 14.07 17.77
N SER A 65 7.12 12.89 17.41
CA SER A 65 7.76 12.03 16.42
C SER A 65 7.70 12.66 15.02
N LEU A 66 6.57 13.23 14.64
CA LEU A 66 6.39 13.92 13.35
C LEU A 66 7.26 15.18 13.25
N LEU A 67 7.40 15.93 14.36
CA LEU A 67 8.31 17.08 14.44
C LEU A 67 9.78 16.66 14.31
N ALA A 68 10.16 15.54 14.92
CA ALA A 68 11.53 15.01 14.82
C ALA A 68 11.84 14.60 13.37
N MET A 69 10.89 13.97 12.68
CA MET A 69 11.04 13.64 11.26
C MET A 69 11.15 14.90 10.41
N ASN A 70 10.31 15.90 10.61
CA ASN A 70 10.40 17.18 9.92
C ASN A 70 11.75 17.87 10.09
N ALA A 71 12.34 17.75 11.27
CA ALA A 71 13.62 18.39 11.57
C ALA A 71 14.83 17.70 10.90
N VAL A 72 14.72 16.41 10.58
CA VAL A 72 15.80 15.62 9.98
C VAL A 72 15.66 15.53 8.46
N PHE A 73 14.44 15.27 7.97
CA PHE A 73 14.18 14.99 6.55
C PHE A 73 13.58 16.17 5.78
N GLY A 74 13.26 17.27 6.46
CA GLY A 74 12.53 18.39 5.88
C GLY A 74 11.05 18.35 6.24
N ARG A 75 10.36 19.44 5.93
CA ARG A 75 8.98 19.64 6.38
C ARG A 75 7.97 18.85 5.54
N PHE A 76 7.64 17.65 5.99
CA PHE A 76 6.62 16.80 5.38
C PHE A 76 5.27 16.88 6.10
N PHE A 77 5.30 16.97 7.44
CA PHE A 77 4.11 16.92 8.27
C PHE A 77 3.71 18.31 8.74
N TYR A 78 2.45 18.62 8.64
CA TYR A 78 1.93 19.86 9.21
C TYR A 78 1.57 19.64 10.67
N VAL A 79 2.57 19.82 11.55
CA VAL A 79 2.47 19.67 13.01
C VAL A 79 3.08 20.91 13.66
N LEU A 80 2.40 21.47 14.67
CA LEU A 80 2.87 22.62 15.41
C LEU A 80 3.59 22.16 16.71
N PRO A 81 4.64 22.86 17.15
CA PRO A 81 5.32 22.54 18.41
C PRO A 81 4.40 22.49 19.64
N VAL A 82 3.32 23.27 19.66
CA VAL A 82 2.33 23.26 20.74
C VAL A 82 1.62 21.90 20.83
N GLU A 83 1.42 21.21 19.73
CA GLU A 83 0.76 19.90 19.71
C GLU A 83 1.58 18.80 20.40
N ALA A 84 2.89 18.97 20.44
CA ALA A 84 3.76 18.08 21.22
C ALA A 84 3.79 18.43 22.71
N ALA A 85 3.63 19.72 23.05
CA ALA A 85 3.64 20.19 24.43
C ALA A 85 2.27 20.06 25.13
N GLU A 86 1.21 20.16 24.37
CA GLU A 86 -0.18 20.08 24.82
C GLU A 86 -0.94 19.03 24.01
N PRO A 87 -1.03 17.77 24.48
CA PRO A 87 -1.70 16.69 23.78
C PRO A 87 -3.15 16.99 23.40
N SER A 88 -3.84 17.84 24.19
CA SER A 88 -5.19 18.30 23.88
C SER A 88 -5.25 19.16 22.60
N ALA A 89 -4.20 19.93 22.29
CA ALA A 89 -4.14 20.71 21.06
C ALA A 89 -4.03 19.83 19.81
N PHE A 90 -3.27 18.75 19.89
CA PHE A 90 -3.21 17.75 18.83
C PHE A 90 -4.55 17.01 18.70
N ALA A 91 -5.13 16.57 19.82
CA ALA A 91 -6.42 15.89 19.84
C ALA A 91 -7.56 16.78 19.32
N ALA A 92 -7.57 18.06 19.68
CA ALA A 92 -8.57 19.01 19.20
C ALA A 92 -8.48 19.25 17.69
N ARG A 93 -7.28 19.19 17.14
CA ARG A 93 -7.06 19.32 15.70
C ARG A 93 -7.27 18.01 14.95
N SER A 94 -6.95 16.87 15.57
CA SER A 94 -7.26 15.52 15.07
C SER A 94 -8.70 15.10 15.40
N GLY A 95 -9.46 15.93 16.06
CA GLY A 95 -10.88 15.69 16.38
C GLY A 95 -11.83 15.79 15.19
N ASP A 96 -11.35 16.28 14.04
CA ASP A 96 -11.97 15.95 12.77
C ASP A 96 -11.77 14.44 12.52
N PRO A 97 -12.79 13.71 12.06
CA PRO A 97 -12.64 12.30 11.76
C PRO A 97 -11.43 12.11 10.85
N PHE A 98 -10.53 11.21 11.23
CA PHE A 98 -9.35 10.92 10.41
C PHE A 98 -9.80 10.60 9.00
N PHE A 99 -9.24 11.28 8.01
CA PHE A 99 -9.45 10.90 6.63
C PHE A 99 -8.60 9.66 6.35
N ILE A 100 -9.24 8.50 6.30
CA ILE A 100 -8.58 7.24 6.02
C ILE A 100 -8.76 6.93 4.54
N LEU A 101 -7.64 6.92 3.81
CA LEU A 101 -7.55 6.37 2.45
C LEU A 101 -6.91 4.99 2.54
N ASP A 102 -7.67 3.93 2.29
CA ASP A 102 -7.10 2.62 2.08
C ASP A 102 -6.66 2.46 0.62
N ALA A 103 -5.35 2.50 0.40
CA ALA A 103 -4.77 2.51 -0.94
C ALA A 103 -4.66 1.12 -1.58
N GLN A 104 -5.02 0.03 -0.89
CA GLN A 104 -4.82 -1.32 -1.40
C GLN A 104 -5.90 -2.31 -0.96
N LEU A 105 -7.08 -2.14 -1.50
CA LEU A 105 -8.21 -3.04 -1.23
C LEU A 105 -8.28 -4.18 -2.26
N HIS A 106 -8.67 -5.36 -1.79
CA HIS A 106 -8.87 -6.54 -2.64
C HIS A 106 -10.15 -7.28 -2.25
N TYR A 107 -10.84 -7.82 -3.24
CA TYR A 107 -11.83 -8.88 -3.04
C TYR A 107 -11.73 -9.89 -4.19
N VAL A 108 -12.47 -10.97 -4.11
CA VAL A 108 -12.50 -11.99 -5.16
C VAL A 108 -13.73 -11.77 -6.05
N SER A 109 -13.50 -11.72 -7.36
CA SER A 109 -14.56 -11.61 -8.37
C SER A 109 -15.64 -12.68 -8.19
N ALA A 110 -16.91 -12.32 -8.38
CA ALA A 110 -18.04 -13.26 -8.34
C ALA A 110 -17.91 -14.42 -9.34
N GLY A 111 -17.16 -14.21 -10.42
CA GLY A 111 -16.86 -15.27 -11.40
C GLY A 111 -15.63 -16.11 -11.09
N TYR A 112 -14.97 -15.87 -9.95
CA TYR A 112 -13.78 -16.63 -9.56
C TYR A 112 -14.19 -18.00 -8.99
N ASP A 113 -13.73 -19.07 -9.64
CA ASP A 113 -13.92 -20.43 -9.17
C ASP A 113 -12.60 -20.98 -8.58
N PRO A 114 -12.50 -21.11 -7.24
CA PRO A 114 -11.31 -21.64 -6.59
C PRO A 114 -11.13 -23.14 -6.78
N THR A 115 -12.12 -23.83 -7.36
CA THR A 115 -12.06 -25.28 -7.61
C THR A 115 -11.55 -25.61 -9.01
N ASP A 116 -11.46 -24.63 -9.89
CA ASP A 116 -10.91 -24.79 -11.21
C ASP A 116 -9.47 -25.30 -11.14
N ALA A 117 -9.21 -26.43 -11.79
CA ALA A 117 -7.90 -27.10 -11.81
C ALA A 117 -6.80 -26.22 -12.43
N GLU A 118 -7.13 -25.31 -13.31
CA GLU A 118 -6.22 -24.36 -13.96
C GLU A 118 -5.93 -23.12 -13.12
N GLY A 119 -6.43 -23.04 -11.90
CA GLY A 119 -6.05 -22.00 -10.97
C GLY A 119 -7.11 -20.94 -10.74
N GLY A 120 -8.35 -21.26 -10.93
CA GLY A 120 -9.47 -20.35 -10.79
C GLY A 120 -9.88 -19.76 -12.13
N HIS A 121 -11.03 -19.16 -12.12
CA HIS A 121 -11.62 -18.64 -13.32
C HIS A 121 -10.69 -17.64 -14.04
N ARG A 122 -10.35 -17.91 -15.29
CA ARG A 122 -9.57 -17.04 -16.18
C ARG A 122 -8.17 -16.68 -15.66
N GLY A 123 -7.46 -17.67 -15.13
CA GLY A 123 -6.05 -17.46 -14.77
C GLY A 123 -5.82 -16.74 -13.45
N GLY A 124 -6.84 -16.67 -12.61
CA GLY A 124 -6.72 -16.14 -11.26
C GLY A 124 -5.71 -16.90 -10.40
N ILE A 125 -5.50 -16.45 -9.19
CA ILE A 125 -4.59 -17.10 -8.24
C ILE A 125 -5.17 -18.47 -7.86
N PRO A 126 -4.39 -19.56 -7.92
CA PRO A 126 -4.85 -20.87 -7.50
C PRO A 126 -5.42 -20.87 -6.08
N LYS A 127 -6.48 -21.63 -5.84
CA LYS A 127 -7.12 -21.79 -4.51
C LYS A 127 -6.11 -21.95 -3.39
N ASN A 128 -5.11 -22.82 -3.59
CA ASN A 128 -4.07 -23.09 -2.59
C ASN A 128 -3.18 -21.86 -2.31
N ALA A 129 -2.98 -20.98 -3.27
CA ALA A 129 -2.21 -19.75 -3.06
C ALA A 129 -2.99 -18.73 -2.24
N LEU A 130 -4.27 -18.52 -2.54
CA LEU A 130 -5.15 -17.64 -1.76
C LEU A 130 -5.35 -18.15 -0.33
N LEU A 131 -5.56 -19.45 -0.15
CA LEU A 131 -5.67 -20.06 1.18
C LEU A 131 -4.36 -19.92 1.98
N ARG A 132 -3.21 -20.10 1.34
CA ARG A 132 -1.90 -19.85 1.99
C ARG A 132 -1.71 -18.40 2.36
N LEU A 133 -2.08 -17.47 1.50
CA LEU A 133 -2.01 -16.04 1.78
C LEU A 133 -2.88 -15.69 3.02
N ARG A 134 -4.09 -16.22 3.08
CA ARG A 134 -4.98 -16.08 4.23
C ARG A 134 -4.38 -16.68 5.51
N GLN A 135 -3.79 -17.88 5.43
CA GLN A 135 -3.12 -18.51 6.57
C GLN A 135 -1.93 -17.68 7.08
N ARG A 136 -1.15 -17.06 6.19
CA ARG A 136 -0.06 -16.16 6.57
C ARG A 136 -0.55 -14.87 7.24
N SER A 137 -1.74 -14.41 6.92
CA SER A 137 -2.33 -13.20 7.50
C SER A 137 -2.94 -13.43 8.91
N ARG A 138 -3.12 -14.69 9.34
CA ARG A 138 -3.69 -15.05 10.67
C ARG A 138 -2.96 -14.41 11.86
N PRO A 139 -1.62 -14.41 11.92
CA PRO A 139 -0.92 -13.78 13.04
C PRO A 139 -1.14 -12.29 13.13
N LEU A 140 -1.46 -11.63 12.02
CA LEU A 140 -1.68 -10.19 11.93
C LEU A 140 -3.10 -9.79 12.33
N ASN A 141 -4.08 -10.69 12.15
CA ASN A 141 -5.46 -10.46 12.55
C ASN A 141 -6.06 -11.74 13.19
N PRO A 142 -6.17 -11.79 14.54
CA PRO A 142 -6.74 -12.93 15.24
C PRO A 142 -8.17 -13.29 14.83
N LYS A 143 -8.96 -12.34 14.30
CA LYS A 143 -10.30 -12.60 13.78
C LYS A 143 -10.27 -13.47 12.51
N LEU A 144 -9.16 -13.47 11.76
CA LEU A 144 -8.92 -14.36 10.62
C LEU A 144 -8.43 -15.76 11.03
N ALA A 145 -8.25 -16.01 12.32
CA ALA A 145 -7.72 -17.27 12.85
C ALA A 145 -8.72 -18.44 12.79
N SER A 146 -9.95 -18.21 12.35
CA SER A 146 -10.94 -19.27 12.15
C SER A 146 -10.48 -20.20 11.01
N ASP A 147 -10.34 -21.50 11.30
CA ASP A 147 -10.04 -22.53 10.29
C ASP A 147 -11.18 -22.73 9.28
N ARG A 148 -12.31 -22.11 9.52
CA ARG A 148 -13.53 -22.22 8.74
C ARG A 148 -13.67 -21.14 7.65
N GLY A 149 -12.64 -20.34 7.42
CA GLY A 149 -12.67 -19.33 6.38
C GLY A 149 -12.81 -19.94 4.97
N THR A 150 -13.82 -19.51 4.25
CA THR A 150 -14.12 -19.92 2.89
C THR A 150 -13.79 -18.80 1.89
N MET A 151 -13.83 -19.11 0.61
CA MET A 151 -13.70 -18.07 -0.43
C MET A 151 -14.87 -17.07 -0.38
N ALA A 152 -16.02 -17.48 0.17
CA ALA A 152 -17.16 -16.59 0.37
C ALA A 152 -16.85 -15.42 1.32
N ASP A 153 -15.89 -15.58 2.23
CA ASP A 153 -15.43 -14.48 3.11
C ASP A 153 -14.66 -13.38 2.34
N LEU A 154 -14.25 -13.66 1.10
CA LEU A 154 -13.61 -12.71 0.19
C LEU A 154 -14.62 -12.17 -0.84
N SER A 155 -15.92 -12.39 -0.62
CA SER A 155 -16.98 -11.92 -1.50
C SER A 155 -17.19 -10.42 -1.42
N TRP A 156 -17.90 -9.89 -2.39
CA TRP A 156 -18.26 -8.48 -2.48
C TRP A 156 -19.01 -7.96 -1.25
N GLU A 157 -19.96 -8.72 -0.73
CA GLU A 157 -20.78 -8.32 0.42
C GLU A 157 -19.93 -8.14 1.67
N ASN A 158 -19.00 -9.08 1.92
CA ASN A 158 -18.05 -8.99 3.02
C ASN A 158 -17.06 -7.84 2.83
N PHE A 159 -16.59 -7.63 1.60
CA PHE A 159 -15.73 -6.50 1.27
C PHE A 159 -16.39 -5.17 1.63
N VAL A 160 -17.61 -4.94 1.18
CA VAL A 160 -18.35 -3.70 1.48
C VAL A 160 -18.57 -3.54 2.99
N LYS A 161 -18.97 -4.62 3.65
CA LYS A 161 -19.19 -4.62 5.10
C LYS A 161 -17.91 -4.25 5.86
N GLU A 162 -16.83 -4.97 5.63
CA GLU A 162 -15.59 -4.79 6.39
C GLU A 162 -14.91 -3.43 6.12
N VAL A 163 -14.95 -2.98 4.87
CA VAL A 163 -14.26 -1.73 4.47
C VAL A 163 -15.05 -0.49 4.84
N PHE A 164 -16.38 -0.49 4.66
CA PHE A 164 -17.17 0.75 4.76
C PHE A 164 -18.16 0.78 5.92
N PHE A 165 -18.52 -0.36 6.51
CA PHE A 165 -19.42 -0.41 7.66
C PHE A 165 -18.73 -0.74 8.97
N ASP A 166 -17.71 -1.59 8.94
CA ASP A 166 -16.98 -2.03 10.13
C ASP A 166 -15.68 -1.27 10.35
N SER A 167 -15.32 -0.33 9.45
CA SER A 167 -14.14 0.52 9.54
C SER A 167 -14.46 1.99 9.27
N GLU A 168 -13.51 2.86 9.60
CA GLU A 168 -13.60 4.31 9.36
C GLU A 168 -12.98 4.70 8.00
N THR A 169 -12.84 3.77 7.06
CA THR A 169 -12.30 4.05 5.74
C THR A 169 -13.18 5.05 4.99
N ALA A 170 -12.64 6.22 4.74
CA ALA A 170 -13.33 7.29 4.01
C ALA A 170 -13.32 7.04 2.50
N VAL A 171 -12.16 6.67 1.96
CA VAL A 171 -11.97 6.36 0.54
C VAL A 171 -11.14 5.08 0.40
N GLY A 172 -11.55 4.21 -0.50
CA GLY A 172 -10.81 2.99 -0.85
C GLY A 172 -10.27 3.03 -2.28
N LEU A 173 -9.11 2.44 -2.51
CA LEU A 173 -8.56 2.21 -3.84
C LEU A 173 -8.50 0.71 -4.11
N ILE A 174 -9.41 0.23 -4.97
CA ILE A 174 -9.52 -1.20 -5.27
C ILE A 174 -8.43 -1.64 -6.24
N SER A 175 -7.83 -2.77 -5.93
CA SER A 175 -6.71 -3.37 -6.63
C SER A 175 -6.91 -4.89 -6.75
N THR A 176 -5.99 -5.57 -7.41
CA THR A 176 -5.99 -7.03 -7.54
C THR A 176 -4.55 -7.55 -7.54
N PRO A 177 -4.30 -8.79 -7.10
CA PRO A 177 -3.05 -9.47 -7.37
C PRO A 177 -2.81 -9.62 -8.88
N PRO A 178 -1.56 -9.78 -9.32
CA PRO A 178 -1.26 -9.98 -10.75
C PRO A 178 -1.82 -11.31 -11.24
N GLY A 179 -2.33 -11.32 -12.45
CA GLY A 179 -2.72 -12.52 -13.19
C GLY A 179 -1.72 -12.87 -14.29
N PRO A 180 -1.99 -13.91 -15.09
CA PRO A 180 -1.20 -14.26 -16.27
C PRO A 180 -1.12 -13.10 -17.28
N TYR A 181 -2.19 -12.35 -17.38
CA TYR A 181 -2.31 -11.10 -18.14
C TYR A 181 -3.08 -10.07 -17.32
N PRO A 182 -2.93 -8.76 -17.58
CA PRO A 182 -3.69 -7.71 -16.90
C PRO A 182 -5.23 -7.87 -17.00
N TRP A 183 -5.70 -8.38 -18.13
CA TRP A 183 -7.13 -8.64 -18.37
C TRP A 183 -7.65 -9.97 -17.83
N GLU A 184 -6.76 -10.84 -17.32
CA GLU A 184 -7.06 -12.14 -16.69
C GLU A 184 -6.66 -12.17 -15.21
N ALA A 185 -6.72 -11.04 -14.54
CA ALA A 185 -6.49 -10.96 -13.10
C ALA A 185 -7.66 -11.55 -12.30
N VAL A 186 -7.42 -11.88 -11.04
CA VAL A 186 -8.46 -12.36 -10.10
C VAL A 186 -9.64 -11.41 -10.05
N LEU A 187 -9.36 -10.11 -10.09
CA LEU A 187 -10.35 -9.05 -10.21
C LEU A 187 -9.95 -8.16 -11.40
N PRO A 188 -10.51 -8.38 -12.59
CA PRO A 188 -10.13 -7.63 -13.78
C PRO A 188 -10.46 -6.13 -13.67
N PRO A 189 -9.72 -5.23 -14.35
CA PRO A 189 -9.97 -3.78 -14.29
C PRO A 189 -11.40 -3.37 -14.61
N LYS A 190 -12.05 -4.08 -15.54
CA LYS A 190 -13.47 -3.85 -15.88
C LYS A 190 -14.39 -4.06 -14.67
N GLU A 191 -14.12 -5.06 -13.86
CA GLU A 191 -14.92 -5.35 -12.67
C GLU A 191 -14.57 -4.38 -11.53
N MET A 192 -13.29 -4.08 -11.32
CA MET A 192 -12.87 -3.07 -10.34
C MET A 192 -13.55 -1.71 -10.60
N THR A 193 -13.59 -1.28 -11.86
CA THR A 193 -14.21 0.00 -12.21
C THR A 193 -15.74 -0.04 -12.12
N HIS A 194 -16.36 -1.17 -12.44
CA HIS A 194 -17.80 -1.35 -12.24
C HIS A 194 -18.17 -1.19 -10.75
N ILE A 195 -17.45 -1.82 -9.86
CA ILE A 195 -17.67 -1.74 -8.42
C ILE A 195 -17.41 -0.33 -7.87
N ARG A 196 -16.33 0.32 -8.33
CA ARG A 196 -16.09 1.72 -8.02
C ARG A 196 -17.33 2.57 -8.36
N ASP A 197 -17.85 2.40 -9.56
CA ASP A 197 -18.98 3.19 -10.04
C ASP A 197 -20.25 2.90 -9.24
N GLU A 198 -20.51 1.64 -8.88
CA GLU A 198 -21.65 1.26 -8.03
C GLU A 198 -21.55 1.86 -6.61
N ILE A 199 -20.39 1.75 -5.96
CA ILE A 199 -20.19 2.35 -4.64
C ILE A 199 -20.39 3.87 -4.70
N ASN A 200 -19.76 4.53 -5.66
CA ASN A 200 -19.85 5.97 -5.81
C ASN A 200 -21.27 6.43 -6.12
N ARG A 201 -22.03 5.64 -6.89
CA ARG A 201 -23.46 5.89 -7.18
C ARG A 201 -24.33 5.74 -5.93
N ILE A 202 -24.16 4.66 -5.17
CA ILE A 202 -24.96 4.39 -3.96
C ILE A 202 -24.68 5.44 -2.87
N THR A 203 -23.42 5.80 -2.68
CA THR A 203 -23.00 6.74 -1.65
C THR A 203 -23.15 8.20 -2.05
N GLN A 204 -23.50 8.48 -3.31
CA GLN A 204 -23.54 9.83 -3.88
C GLN A 204 -22.24 10.63 -3.63
N SER A 205 -21.11 9.93 -3.55
CA SER A 205 -19.81 10.50 -3.24
C SER A 205 -18.68 9.65 -3.83
N ARG A 206 -17.48 10.24 -3.97
CA ARG A 206 -16.30 9.53 -4.51
C ARG A 206 -15.58 8.74 -3.41
N ARG A 207 -16.20 7.68 -2.93
CA ARG A 207 -15.65 6.80 -1.88
C ARG A 207 -14.81 5.64 -2.39
N MET A 208 -14.86 5.33 -3.68
CA MET A 208 -14.06 4.27 -4.28
C MET A 208 -13.29 4.79 -5.50
N LEU A 209 -12.04 4.38 -5.58
CA LEU A 209 -11.16 4.54 -6.73
C LEU A 209 -10.78 3.14 -7.26
N ALA A 210 -10.35 3.05 -8.52
CA ALA A 210 -9.98 1.77 -9.13
C ALA A 210 -8.65 1.85 -9.87
N HIS A 211 -7.82 0.84 -9.69
CA HIS A 211 -6.61 0.67 -10.47
C HIS A 211 -6.90 0.15 -11.89
N GLY A 212 -6.12 0.62 -12.84
CA GLY A 212 -5.79 -0.13 -14.04
C GLY A 212 -4.56 -1.00 -13.80
N LEU A 213 -4.42 -2.07 -14.55
CA LEU A 213 -3.27 -2.96 -14.46
C LEU A 213 -2.36 -2.79 -15.67
N VAL A 214 -1.06 -2.88 -15.44
CA VAL A 214 -0.04 -2.80 -16.48
C VAL A 214 0.97 -3.94 -16.38
N SER A 215 1.42 -4.42 -17.52
CA SER A 215 2.50 -5.42 -17.67
C SER A 215 3.33 -5.08 -18.91
N PRO A 216 4.26 -4.12 -18.81
CA PRO A 216 4.96 -3.54 -19.98
C PRO A 216 5.76 -4.53 -20.79
N GLN A 217 6.09 -5.71 -20.22
CA GLN A 217 6.73 -6.82 -20.94
C GLN A 217 5.89 -7.31 -22.13
N LEU A 218 4.57 -7.11 -22.11
CA LEU A 218 3.65 -7.47 -23.20
C LEU A 218 3.71 -6.50 -24.39
N GLY A 219 4.49 -5.41 -24.29
CA GLY A 219 4.70 -4.45 -25.35
C GLY A 219 3.40 -3.79 -25.82
N GLN A 220 3.14 -3.85 -27.15
CA GLN A 220 1.99 -3.17 -27.76
C GLN A 220 0.65 -3.63 -27.18
N ALA A 221 0.50 -4.91 -26.83
CA ALA A 221 -0.74 -5.42 -26.24
C ALA A 221 -1.09 -4.77 -24.91
N ASP A 222 -0.08 -4.49 -24.07
CA ASP A 222 -0.29 -3.75 -22.82
C ASP A 222 -0.66 -2.28 -23.08
N LEU A 223 0.01 -1.63 -24.03
CA LEU A 223 -0.29 -0.24 -24.40
C LEU A 223 -1.71 -0.08 -24.95
N ASP A 224 -2.17 -0.99 -25.78
CA ASP A 224 -3.54 -1.00 -26.30
C ASP A 224 -4.57 -1.25 -25.18
N PHE A 225 -4.22 -2.09 -24.21
CA PHE A 225 -5.06 -2.31 -23.04
C PHE A 225 -5.08 -1.11 -22.09
N MET A 226 -3.97 -0.38 -21.96
CA MET A 226 -3.95 0.90 -21.22
C MET A 226 -4.91 1.92 -21.84
N ASP A 227 -4.98 2.02 -23.19
CA ASP A 227 -5.92 2.90 -23.89
C ASP A 227 -7.37 2.54 -23.54
N GLN A 228 -7.71 1.25 -23.53
CA GLN A 228 -9.04 0.77 -23.15
C GLN A 228 -9.36 1.09 -21.68
N GLN A 229 -8.40 0.88 -20.78
CA GLN A 229 -8.58 1.14 -19.36
C GLN A 229 -8.78 2.64 -19.07
N ALA A 230 -8.01 3.50 -19.70
CA ALA A 230 -8.14 4.94 -19.50
C ALA A 230 -9.41 5.50 -20.19
N GLY A 231 -9.72 5.05 -21.38
CA GLY A 231 -10.84 5.55 -22.19
C GLY A 231 -12.19 5.04 -21.71
N ALA A 232 -12.40 3.72 -21.78
CA ALA A 232 -13.70 3.10 -21.49
C ALA A 232 -13.92 2.88 -19.97
N MET A 233 -12.89 2.47 -19.23
CA MET A 233 -13.00 2.12 -17.82
C MET A 233 -12.70 3.31 -16.89
N LYS A 234 -12.00 4.34 -17.37
CA LYS A 234 -11.66 5.56 -16.62
C LYS A 234 -10.99 5.25 -15.29
N VAL A 235 -9.93 4.44 -15.33
CA VAL A 235 -9.15 4.08 -14.14
C VAL A 235 -8.53 5.31 -13.46
N ASP A 236 -8.38 5.26 -12.16
CA ASP A 236 -7.90 6.39 -11.36
C ASP A 236 -6.39 6.41 -11.17
N ALA A 237 -5.75 5.24 -11.24
CA ALA A 237 -4.31 5.05 -11.12
C ALA A 237 -3.90 3.72 -11.77
N TRP A 238 -2.61 3.54 -12.03
CA TRP A 238 -2.04 2.29 -12.52
C TRP A 238 -1.47 1.44 -11.38
N LYS A 239 -1.67 0.14 -11.43
CA LYS A 239 -0.99 -0.82 -10.57
C LYS A 239 0.00 -1.64 -11.37
N ALA A 240 1.25 -1.63 -10.91
CA ALA A 240 2.36 -2.35 -11.53
C ALA A 240 2.97 -3.37 -10.56
N TYR A 241 3.39 -4.50 -11.10
CA TYR A 241 4.02 -5.60 -10.36
C TYR A 241 5.36 -5.94 -11.02
N THR A 242 6.42 -5.30 -10.57
CA THR A 242 7.75 -5.42 -11.18
C THR A 242 8.39 -6.80 -11.02
N GLY A 243 8.02 -7.53 -9.97
CA GLY A 243 8.50 -8.92 -9.75
C GLY A 243 7.60 -10.00 -10.35
N ALA A 244 6.40 -9.65 -10.83
CA ALA A 244 5.50 -10.62 -11.45
C ALA A 244 5.80 -10.81 -12.94
N ASN A 245 5.58 -12.03 -13.40
CA ASN A 245 5.81 -12.39 -14.79
C ASN A 245 4.47 -12.71 -15.46
N PRO A 246 4.08 -11.98 -16.51
CA PRO A 246 2.97 -12.42 -17.35
C PRO A 246 3.30 -13.75 -18.05
N LYS A 247 2.27 -14.45 -18.53
CA LYS A 247 2.44 -15.73 -19.22
C LYS A 247 3.41 -15.59 -20.39
N GLY A 248 4.39 -16.47 -20.46
CA GLY A 248 5.43 -16.46 -21.48
C GLY A 248 6.70 -15.69 -21.12
N PHE A 249 6.77 -15.09 -19.94
CA PHE A 249 7.96 -14.40 -19.45
C PHE A 249 8.49 -15.09 -18.19
N ASP A 250 9.80 -15.13 -18.05
CA ASP A 250 10.51 -15.83 -16.97
C ASP A 250 11.17 -14.91 -15.95
N ARG A 251 11.09 -13.60 -16.18
CA ARG A 251 11.71 -12.59 -15.32
C ARG A 251 10.83 -11.36 -15.14
N GLY A 252 11.00 -10.64 -14.03
CA GLY A 252 10.44 -9.33 -13.78
C GLY A 252 11.08 -8.23 -14.62
N TRP A 253 10.82 -6.99 -14.27
CA TRP A 253 11.30 -5.81 -14.97
C TRP A 253 11.61 -4.67 -13.98
N PHE A 254 12.39 -3.71 -14.42
CA PHE A 254 12.69 -2.51 -13.63
C PHE A 254 11.90 -1.31 -14.12
N LEU A 255 11.48 -0.46 -13.20
CA LEU A 255 10.70 0.73 -13.52
C LEU A 255 11.53 1.78 -14.32
N ASP A 256 12.84 1.75 -14.18
CA ASP A 256 13.80 2.59 -14.91
C ASP A 256 14.35 1.93 -16.18
N ASP A 257 13.78 0.82 -16.62
CA ASP A 257 14.14 0.20 -17.91
C ASP A 257 13.53 1.01 -19.07
N GLU A 258 14.40 1.66 -19.82
CA GLU A 258 14.02 2.56 -20.92
C GLU A 258 13.31 1.84 -22.09
N LYS A 259 13.55 0.53 -22.25
CA LYS A 259 12.93 -0.26 -23.33
C LYS A 259 11.62 -0.90 -22.95
N ILE A 260 11.48 -1.29 -21.68
CA ILE A 260 10.32 -2.01 -21.18
C ILE A 260 9.34 -1.05 -20.49
N ALA A 261 9.80 -0.27 -19.51
CA ALA A 261 8.93 0.55 -18.68
C ALA A 261 8.59 1.90 -19.30
N TYR A 262 9.53 2.56 -19.97
CA TYR A 262 9.32 3.93 -20.46
C TYR A 262 8.22 4.06 -21.51
N PRO A 263 8.03 3.14 -22.48
CA PRO A 263 6.87 3.21 -23.37
C PRO A 263 5.52 3.23 -22.63
N MET A 264 5.41 2.47 -21.54
CA MET A 264 4.23 2.44 -20.66
C MET A 264 4.07 3.79 -19.91
N LEU A 265 5.15 4.34 -19.36
CA LEU A 265 5.11 5.62 -18.65
C LEU A 265 4.73 6.78 -19.59
N GLU A 266 5.28 6.79 -20.80
CA GLU A 266 4.90 7.76 -21.85
C GLU A 266 3.43 7.61 -22.26
N ARG A 267 2.94 6.37 -22.35
CA ARG A 267 1.53 6.12 -22.63
C ARG A 267 0.64 6.66 -21.51
N ALA A 268 0.97 6.40 -20.28
CA ALA A 268 0.23 6.91 -19.11
C ALA A 268 0.17 8.43 -19.07
N ARG A 269 1.29 9.09 -19.40
CA ARG A 269 1.39 10.54 -19.53
C ARG A 269 0.42 11.07 -20.60
N LYS A 270 0.39 10.44 -21.79
CA LYS A 270 -0.51 10.82 -22.88
C LYS A 270 -1.99 10.61 -22.52
N LEU A 271 -2.29 9.57 -21.76
CA LEU A 271 -3.64 9.26 -21.31
C LEU A 271 -4.10 10.14 -20.12
N GLY A 272 -3.21 10.91 -19.51
CA GLY A 272 -3.52 11.78 -18.39
C GLY A 272 -3.70 11.07 -17.04
N VAL A 273 -3.48 9.75 -16.96
CA VAL A 273 -3.51 8.98 -15.71
C VAL A 273 -2.07 8.86 -15.22
N LYS A 274 -1.65 9.79 -14.36
CA LYS A 274 -0.25 9.99 -13.98
C LYS A 274 0.12 9.43 -12.60
N ARG A 275 -0.65 8.50 -12.05
CA ARG A 275 -0.37 7.86 -10.76
C ARG A 275 -0.03 6.40 -10.95
N PHE A 276 1.13 6.00 -10.45
CA PHE A 276 1.60 4.61 -10.47
C PHE A 276 1.80 4.08 -9.06
N CYS A 277 1.04 3.05 -8.72
CA CYS A 277 1.17 2.27 -7.49
C CYS A 277 1.97 1.00 -7.82
N VAL A 278 3.24 0.98 -7.43
CA VAL A 278 4.18 -0.07 -7.79
C VAL A 278 4.39 -1.02 -6.61
N HIS A 279 4.20 -2.31 -6.84
CA HIS A 279 4.50 -3.32 -5.82
C HIS A 279 6.00 -3.38 -5.58
N LYS A 280 6.42 -2.99 -4.37
CA LYS A 280 7.81 -2.93 -3.91
C LYS A 280 7.87 -3.40 -2.44
N GLY A 281 9.05 -3.71 -1.95
CA GLY A 281 9.25 -4.07 -0.54
C GLY A 281 8.87 -5.51 -0.19
N LEU A 282 7.72 -5.99 -0.60
CA LEU A 282 7.28 -7.36 -0.39
C LEU A 282 7.69 -8.25 -1.59
N LEU A 283 8.35 -9.37 -1.30
CA LEU A 283 8.79 -10.29 -2.36
C LEU A 283 7.61 -10.87 -3.14
N LEU A 284 7.63 -10.62 -4.45
CA LEU A 284 6.75 -11.23 -5.42
C LEU A 284 7.60 -11.74 -6.60
N GLY A 285 7.40 -12.99 -6.96
CA GLY A 285 8.25 -13.65 -7.95
C GLY A 285 9.58 -14.18 -7.39
N PRO A 286 10.42 -14.79 -8.21
CA PRO A 286 11.62 -15.51 -7.75
C PRO A 286 12.82 -14.60 -7.46
N VAL A 287 12.82 -13.35 -7.94
CA VAL A 287 13.98 -12.45 -7.86
C VAL A 287 13.63 -11.21 -7.05
N ALA A 288 14.29 -11.06 -5.91
CA ALA A 288 14.05 -9.97 -4.96
C ALA A 288 14.38 -8.58 -5.54
N ASP A 289 15.35 -8.47 -6.41
CA ASP A 289 15.83 -7.21 -6.97
C ASP A 289 14.73 -6.41 -7.68
N TYR A 290 13.80 -7.08 -8.35
CA TYR A 290 12.66 -6.43 -9.00
C TYR A 290 11.68 -5.78 -8.01
N ASN A 291 11.68 -6.24 -6.76
CA ASN A 291 10.81 -5.70 -5.71
C ASN A 291 11.51 -4.61 -4.88
N HIS A 292 12.79 -4.33 -5.12
CA HIS A 292 13.49 -3.25 -4.44
C HIS A 292 13.10 -1.90 -5.06
N PRO A 293 12.80 -0.84 -4.25
CA PRO A 293 12.30 0.43 -4.77
C PRO A 293 13.35 1.35 -5.42
N ARG A 294 14.62 0.94 -5.52
CA ARG A 294 15.73 1.77 -6.05
C ARG A 294 15.52 2.24 -7.49
N ASP A 295 14.85 1.44 -8.32
CA ASP A 295 14.54 1.76 -9.71
C ASP A 295 13.52 2.91 -9.84
N MET A 296 12.74 3.18 -8.80
CA MET A 296 11.81 4.31 -8.76
C MET A 296 12.54 5.67 -8.72
N ILE A 297 13.77 5.71 -8.23
CA ILE A 297 14.54 6.97 -8.11
C ILE A 297 14.83 7.55 -9.49
N LYS A 298 15.34 6.72 -10.43
CA LYS A 298 15.62 7.17 -11.80
C LYS A 298 14.32 7.45 -12.55
N ALA A 299 13.34 6.54 -12.46
CA ALA A 299 12.05 6.72 -13.10
C ALA A 299 11.37 8.04 -12.67
N ALA A 300 11.38 8.39 -11.39
CA ALA A 300 10.81 9.65 -10.90
C ALA A 300 11.58 10.89 -11.35
N LYS A 301 12.90 10.80 -11.57
CA LYS A 301 13.68 11.89 -12.14
C LYS A 301 13.38 12.13 -13.62
N ASP A 302 13.21 11.04 -14.38
CA ASP A 302 12.97 11.09 -15.81
C ASP A 302 11.49 11.43 -16.14
N PHE A 303 10.58 11.13 -15.20
CA PHE A 303 9.14 11.41 -15.30
C PHE A 303 8.65 12.22 -14.07
N PRO A 304 9.10 13.47 -13.91
CA PRO A 304 8.79 14.28 -12.72
C PRO A 304 7.32 14.69 -12.62
N ASP A 305 6.55 14.48 -13.67
CA ASP A 305 5.10 14.73 -13.73
C ASP A 305 4.25 13.47 -13.44
N ILE A 306 4.87 12.35 -13.11
CA ILE A 306 4.22 11.10 -12.69
C ILE A 306 4.43 10.91 -11.18
N ASP A 307 3.35 10.66 -10.46
CA ASP A 307 3.37 10.30 -9.05
C ASP A 307 3.62 8.80 -8.88
N PHE A 308 4.74 8.43 -8.32
CA PHE A 308 5.08 7.04 -8.02
C PHE A 308 4.86 6.72 -6.54
N MET A 309 4.11 5.67 -6.26
CA MET A 309 3.83 5.17 -4.91
C MET A 309 4.40 3.76 -4.76
N ALA A 310 5.36 3.60 -3.84
CA ALA A 310 5.89 2.29 -3.48
C ALA A 310 4.94 1.60 -2.50
N TYR A 311 4.31 0.50 -2.92
CA TYR A 311 3.47 -0.32 -2.05
C TYR A 311 4.32 -1.35 -1.32
N HIS A 312 4.05 -1.53 -0.04
CA HIS A 312 4.77 -2.44 0.88
C HIS A 312 6.23 -2.04 1.19
N ALA A 313 6.68 -0.84 0.82
CA ALA A 313 8.03 -0.34 1.08
C ALA A 313 8.08 0.68 2.21
#